data_baf5c34eed34918aa4e2ba7fc0a96586
#
_entry.id   baf5c34eed34918aa4e2ba7fc0a96586
#
_cell.length_a   1.000
_cell.length_b   1.000
_cell.length_c   1.000
_cell.angle_alpha   90.00
_cell.angle_beta   90.00
_cell.angle_gamma   90.00
#
_symmetry.space_group_name_H-M   'P 1'
#
loop_
_entity.id
_entity.type
_entity.pdbx_description
1 polymer ?
#
loop_
_entity_poly.entity_id
_entity_poly.type
_entity_poly.pdbx_seq_one_letter_code
_entity_poly.pdbx_strand_id
1 'polypeptide(L)'
;YSTVYDKVNGKYTMNGKNMLTWRMTDSYAWQRYYQFLGPINLIISGIAEADGTDEDLRNYVKGEALVWRAFSYFKLLQYYAPYKDDIYGVPVYLTPEQDVGTAMPKRRTQTEVFEQILNDCDEVLRLLELTASNNWNCAYRYDFVCAMLASIYTWKAMSAAAEDSDWVNAEKYASEAMRGKHLANSVEVLKMMFDSYNIRMIENDEFCFRVVSSYYTGICDFPYAYYDGIVDGYVNSAYYDKFKSTDIRRMAWFSEDGTRSDKYSLLGRPTFGASYGCVILFRLAEMYLIKAEAL
;
A
#
# COMPACT_ATOMS: atom_id res chain seq x y z
N TYR A 1 17.38 -8.17 -3.42
CA TYR A 1 18.13 -8.28 -2.15
C TYR A 1 19.00 -9.52 -2.24
N SER A 2 20.33 -9.39 -2.22
CA SER A 2 21.20 -10.55 -2.04
C SER A 2 21.51 -10.68 -0.56
N THR A 3 20.98 -11.70 0.06
CA THR A 3 21.42 -12.13 1.39
C THR A 3 22.72 -12.92 1.24
N VAL A 4 23.75 -12.54 1.96
CA VAL A 4 24.98 -13.32 2.05
C VAL A 4 24.95 -14.09 3.36
N TYR A 5 24.98 -15.41 3.26
CA TYR A 5 25.11 -16.26 4.42
C TYR A 5 26.52 -16.17 4.97
N ASP A 6 26.66 -15.64 6.18
CA ASP A 6 27.91 -15.67 6.92
C ASP A 6 28.09 -17.04 7.58
N LYS A 7 28.92 -17.87 6.97
CA LYS A 7 29.23 -19.23 7.46
C LYS A 7 29.94 -19.24 8.83
N VAL A 8 30.57 -18.13 9.19
CA VAL A 8 31.33 -18.04 10.46
C VAL A 8 30.38 -17.85 11.64
N ASN A 9 29.37 -17.03 11.45
CA ASN A 9 28.41 -16.70 12.51
C ASN A 9 27.05 -17.41 12.34
N GLY A 10 26.86 -18.21 11.30
CA GLY A 10 25.60 -18.87 11.01
C GLY A 10 24.44 -17.91 10.73
N LYS A 11 24.74 -16.69 10.26
CA LYS A 11 23.77 -15.61 10.09
C LYS A 11 23.73 -15.13 8.65
N TYR A 12 22.51 -14.82 8.18
CA TYR A 12 22.33 -14.08 6.96
C TYR A 12 22.53 -12.59 7.21
N THR A 13 23.46 -11.98 6.51
CA THR A 13 23.64 -10.52 6.54
C THR A 13 23.25 -9.94 5.20
N MET A 14 22.49 -8.86 5.24
CA MET A 14 22.25 -8.07 4.02
C MET A 14 23.54 -7.35 3.65
N ASN A 15 24.10 -7.69 2.50
CA ASN A 15 25.27 -6.98 2.01
C ASN A 15 24.82 -5.62 1.45
N GLY A 16 25.02 -4.56 2.22
CA GLY A 16 24.64 -3.20 1.85
C GLY A 16 25.25 -2.70 0.52
N LYS A 17 26.32 -3.34 0.04
CA LYS A 17 26.93 -3.00 -1.27
C LYS A 17 26.14 -3.51 -2.48
N ASN A 18 25.27 -4.51 -2.30
CA ASN A 18 24.45 -5.09 -3.35
C ASN A 18 23.00 -4.66 -3.30
N MET A 19 22.65 -3.80 -2.36
CA MET A 19 21.25 -3.51 -2.07
C MET A 19 20.50 -2.79 -3.19
N LEU A 20 21.15 -2.12 -4.07
CA LEU A 20 20.46 -1.42 -5.17
C LEU A 20 21.41 -1.25 -6.34
N THR A 21 21.63 -2.32 -7.10
CA THR A 21 22.09 -2.09 -8.47
C THR A 21 20.85 -1.68 -9.28
N TRP A 22 21.01 -0.73 -10.19
CA TRP A 22 19.97 -0.31 -11.12
C TRP A 22 19.31 -1.48 -11.91
N ARG A 23 19.96 -2.65 -11.95
CA ARG A 23 19.43 -3.89 -12.55
C ARG A 23 18.38 -4.57 -11.66
N MET A 24 18.31 -4.23 -10.38
CA MET A 24 17.30 -4.73 -9.46
C MET A 24 16.16 -3.72 -9.26
N THR A 25 16.24 -2.54 -9.87
CA THR A 25 15.07 -1.66 -10.03
C THR A 25 14.15 -2.33 -11.03
N ASP A 26 13.23 -2.97 -10.49
CA ASP A 26 12.54 -4.10 -10.94
C ASP A 26 11.57 -3.67 -12.05
N SER A 27 11.88 -4.03 -13.27
CA SER A 27 10.91 -4.05 -14.35
C SER A 27 9.64 -4.85 -13.99
N TYR A 28 9.71 -5.72 -12.98
CA TYR A 28 8.61 -6.53 -12.51
C TYR A 28 7.47 -5.69 -11.93
N ALA A 29 7.74 -4.77 -11.00
CA ALA A 29 6.70 -3.90 -10.45
C ALA A 29 6.10 -3.01 -11.56
N TRP A 30 6.93 -2.45 -12.45
CA TRP A 30 6.49 -1.72 -13.63
C TRP A 30 5.51 -2.54 -14.48
N GLN A 31 5.92 -3.73 -14.88
CA GLN A 31 5.09 -4.61 -15.71
C GLN A 31 3.78 -5.00 -15.02
N ARG A 32 3.82 -5.32 -13.73
CA ARG A 32 2.62 -5.73 -12.98
C ARG A 32 1.60 -4.62 -12.87
N TYR A 33 2.02 -3.40 -12.56
CA TYR A 33 1.08 -2.28 -12.52
C TYR A 33 0.46 -2.00 -13.89
N TYR A 34 1.24 -2.00 -14.96
CA TYR A 34 0.68 -1.80 -16.30
C TYR A 34 -0.20 -2.95 -16.79
N GLN A 35 0.15 -4.20 -16.48
CA GLN A 35 -0.72 -5.35 -16.75
C GLN A 35 -2.06 -5.26 -15.98
N PHE A 36 -2.05 -4.64 -14.82
CA PHE A 36 -3.24 -4.43 -14.00
C PHE A 36 -4.10 -3.27 -14.51
N LEU A 37 -3.49 -2.22 -15.05
CA LEU A 37 -4.19 -1.04 -15.58
C LEU A 37 -5.06 -1.36 -16.82
N GLY A 38 -4.65 -2.29 -17.67
CA GLY A 38 -5.42 -2.68 -18.86
C GLY A 38 -6.85 -3.16 -18.52
N PRO A 39 -7.01 -4.23 -17.72
CA PRO A 39 -8.32 -4.67 -17.24
C PRO A 39 -9.13 -3.60 -16.51
N ILE A 40 -8.46 -2.75 -15.71
CA ILE A 40 -9.12 -1.62 -15.02
C ILE A 40 -9.73 -0.65 -16.02
N ASN A 41 -8.98 -0.24 -17.05
CA ASN A 41 -9.49 0.66 -18.08
C ASN A 41 -10.64 0.05 -18.87
N LEU A 42 -10.59 -1.27 -19.12
CA LEU A 42 -11.69 -1.99 -19.76
C LEU A 42 -12.96 -1.94 -18.91
N ILE A 43 -12.84 -2.14 -17.59
CA ILE A 43 -13.97 -2.03 -16.65
C ILE A 43 -14.55 -0.61 -16.69
N ILE A 44 -13.70 0.41 -16.55
CA ILE A 44 -14.14 1.82 -16.50
C ILE A 44 -14.87 2.20 -17.80
N SER A 45 -14.36 1.79 -18.95
CA SER A 45 -14.98 2.11 -20.24
C SER A 45 -16.26 1.32 -20.51
N GLY A 46 -16.33 0.06 -20.09
CA GLY A 46 -17.46 -0.82 -20.36
C GLY A 46 -18.62 -0.72 -19.36
N ILE A 47 -18.37 -0.20 -18.15
CA ILE A 47 -19.38 -0.22 -17.08
C ILE A 47 -20.61 0.65 -17.39
N ALA A 48 -20.45 1.69 -18.18
CA ALA A 48 -21.54 2.58 -18.58
C ALA A 48 -22.53 1.88 -19.54
N GLU A 49 -22.05 0.92 -20.33
CA GLU A 49 -22.82 0.16 -21.31
C GLU A 49 -23.28 -1.20 -20.77
N ALA A 50 -22.93 -1.53 -19.53
CA ALA A 50 -23.27 -2.80 -18.92
C ALA A 50 -24.79 -2.92 -18.72
N ASP A 51 -25.37 -4.00 -19.19
CA ASP A 51 -26.77 -4.34 -18.97
C ASP A 51 -27.04 -4.54 -17.47
N GLY A 52 -28.17 -3.99 -17.00
CA GLY A 52 -28.62 -4.13 -15.63
C GLY A 52 -29.15 -2.81 -15.05
N THR A 53 -30.00 -2.94 -14.06
CA THR A 53 -30.69 -1.80 -13.42
C THR A 53 -30.08 -1.39 -12.09
N ASP A 54 -29.13 -2.14 -11.56
CA ASP A 54 -28.51 -1.86 -10.26
C ASP A 54 -27.44 -0.78 -10.42
N GLU A 55 -27.84 0.47 -10.17
CA GLU A 55 -26.97 1.64 -10.23
C GLU A 55 -25.91 1.63 -9.13
N ASP A 56 -26.26 1.17 -7.92
CA ASP A 56 -25.32 1.06 -6.82
C ASP A 56 -24.19 0.08 -7.15
N LEU A 57 -24.50 -1.05 -7.77
CA LEU A 57 -23.51 -2.01 -8.21
C LEU A 57 -22.60 -1.43 -9.32
N ARG A 58 -23.16 -0.68 -10.27
CA ARG A 58 -22.37 0.00 -11.30
C ARG A 58 -21.43 1.04 -10.69
N ASN A 59 -21.95 1.87 -9.78
CA ASN A 59 -21.15 2.86 -9.07
C ASN A 59 -20.03 2.21 -8.26
N TYR A 60 -20.35 1.09 -7.60
CA TYR A 60 -19.36 0.31 -6.86
C TYR A 60 -18.24 -0.22 -7.77
N VAL A 61 -18.60 -0.91 -8.87
CA VAL A 61 -17.62 -1.51 -9.79
C VAL A 61 -16.75 -0.43 -10.43
N LYS A 62 -17.36 0.69 -10.86
CA LYS A 62 -16.64 1.84 -11.42
C LYS A 62 -15.72 2.46 -10.38
N GLY A 63 -16.24 2.71 -9.18
CA GLY A 63 -15.50 3.32 -8.08
C GLY A 63 -14.30 2.46 -7.65
N GLU A 64 -14.48 1.15 -7.49
CA GLU A 64 -13.39 0.23 -7.18
C GLU A 64 -12.30 0.26 -8.27
N ALA A 65 -12.69 0.24 -9.54
CA ALA A 65 -11.75 0.32 -10.66
C ALA A 65 -10.96 1.65 -10.66
N LEU A 66 -11.63 2.77 -10.41
CA LEU A 66 -10.99 4.09 -10.33
C LEU A 66 -10.01 4.18 -9.15
N VAL A 67 -10.38 3.65 -7.97
CA VAL A 67 -9.47 3.58 -6.81
C VAL A 67 -8.19 2.84 -7.17
N TRP A 68 -8.31 1.68 -7.80
CA TRP A 68 -7.12 0.89 -8.14
C TRP A 68 -6.32 1.50 -9.30
N ARG A 69 -6.94 2.26 -10.20
CA ARG A 69 -6.22 3.04 -11.21
C ARG A 69 -5.39 4.15 -10.57
N ALA A 70 -6.00 4.95 -9.71
CA ALA A 70 -5.33 6.00 -8.96
C ALA A 70 -4.18 5.44 -8.10
N PHE A 71 -4.42 4.37 -7.34
CA PHE A 71 -3.40 3.70 -6.55
C PHE A 71 -2.22 3.21 -7.40
N SER A 72 -2.51 2.59 -8.56
CA SER A 72 -1.47 2.07 -9.44
C SER A 72 -0.58 3.18 -9.99
N TYR A 73 -1.15 4.28 -10.47
CA TYR A 73 -0.37 5.43 -10.93
C TYR A 73 0.40 6.10 -9.79
N PHE A 74 -0.17 6.20 -8.62
CA PHE A 74 0.53 6.72 -7.45
C PHE A 74 1.76 5.87 -7.10
N LYS A 75 1.62 4.54 -7.09
CA LYS A 75 2.76 3.64 -6.87
C LYS A 75 3.80 3.71 -7.98
N LEU A 76 3.38 3.82 -9.23
CA LEU A 76 4.29 4.01 -10.36
C LEU A 76 5.09 5.31 -10.23
N LEU A 77 4.46 6.42 -9.81
CA LEU A 77 5.19 7.66 -9.51
C LEU A 77 6.20 7.46 -8.39
N GLN A 78 5.80 6.83 -7.29
CA GLN A 78 6.68 6.60 -6.14
C GLN A 78 7.92 5.77 -6.50
N TYR A 79 7.79 4.79 -7.41
CA TYR A 79 8.89 3.89 -7.74
C TYR A 79 9.75 4.36 -8.92
N TYR A 80 9.18 5.11 -9.86
CA TYR A 80 9.81 5.33 -11.16
C TYR A 80 9.90 6.79 -11.61
N ALA A 81 9.34 7.73 -10.86
CA ALA A 81 9.49 9.15 -11.13
C ALA A 81 10.60 9.75 -10.27
N PRO A 82 11.48 10.59 -10.84
CA PRO A 82 12.43 11.36 -10.05
C PRO A 82 11.71 12.38 -9.19
N TYR A 83 12.01 12.38 -7.93
CA TYR A 83 11.31 13.17 -6.93
C TYR A 83 11.32 14.70 -7.17
N LYS A 84 12.42 15.23 -7.73
CA LYS A 84 12.65 16.67 -7.90
C LYS A 84 12.55 17.17 -9.34
N ASP A 85 12.05 16.37 -10.26
CA ASP A 85 11.98 16.72 -11.66
C ASP A 85 10.60 16.39 -12.23
N ASP A 86 9.80 17.42 -12.52
CA ASP A 86 8.44 17.26 -13.02
C ASP A 86 8.37 16.62 -14.42
N ILE A 87 9.42 16.75 -15.23
CA ILE A 87 9.43 16.29 -16.62
C ILE A 87 9.25 14.77 -16.73
N TYR A 88 9.65 14.02 -15.71
CA TYR A 88 9.67 12.57 -15.73
C TYR A 88 8.62 11.93 -14.80
N GLY A 89 7.35 12.04 -15.16
CA GLY A 89 6.32 11.20 -14.57
C GLY A 89 6.33 9.79 -15.18
N VAL A 90 5.17 9.23 -15.44
CA VAL A 90 5.00 7.90 -16.03
C VAL A 90 4.05 7.95 -17.24
N PRO A 91 4.09 6.98 -18.16
CA PRO A 91 3.07 6.86 -19.20
C PRO A 91 1.67 6.65 -18.60
N VAL A 92 0.67 7.37 -19.09
CA VAL A 92 -0.71 7.23 -18.64
C VAL A 92 -1.56 6.62 -19.74
N TYR A 93 -2.20 5.50 -19.41
CA TYR A 93 -3.14 4.76 -20.25
C TYR A 93 -4.53 4.89 -19.64
N LEU A 94 -5.50 5.37 -20.40
CA LEU A 94 -6.86 5.61 -19.91
C LEU A 94 -7.92 4.79 -20.67
N THR A 95 -7.57 4.26 -21.82
CA THR A 95 -8.46 3.46 -22.65
C THR A 95 -7.84 2.10 -22.96
N PRO A 96 -8.68 1.06 -23.18
CA PRO A 96 -8.19 -0.28 -23.49
C PRO A 96 -7.35 -0.36 -24.77
N GLU A 97 -7.65 0.49 -25.75
CA GLU A 97 -6.97 0.50 -27.05
C GLU A 97 -5.52 0.95 -26.95
N GLN A 98 -5.18 1.72 -25.93
CA GLN A 98 -3.82 2.17 -25.68
C GLN A 98 -2.90 1.03 -25.21
N ASP A 99 -3.47 -0.04 -24.69
CA ASP A 99 -2.70 -1.22 -24.24
C ASP A 99 -2.33 -2.17 -25.38
N VAL A 100 -2.96 -2.04 -26.56
CA VAL A 100 -2.83 -2.99 -27.68
C VAL A 100 -1.71 -2.62 -28.67
N GLY A 101 -0.67 -1.94 -28.21
CA GLY A 101 0.64 -2.08 -28.84
C GLY A 101 0.93 -1.27 -30.08
N THR A 102 0.20 -0.23 -30.43
CA THR A 102 0.50 0.57 -31.62
C THR A 102 1.31 1.83 -31.36
N ALA A 103 1.34 2.36 -30.18
CA ALA A 103 2.30 3.38 -29.77
C ALA A 103 2.39 3.41 -28.23
N MET A 104 3.54 3.09 -27.69
CA MET A 104 3.79 3.37 -26.27
C MET A 104 3.62 4.86 -26.02
N PRO A 105 2.67 5.29 -25.15
CA PRO A 105 2.56 6.70 -24.84
C PRO A 105 3.86 7.18 -24.19
N LYS A 106 4.21 8.41 -24.50
CA LYS A 106 5.35 9.07 -23.84
C LYS A 106 5.06 9.22 -22.36
N ARG A 107 6.10 9.28 -21.54
CA ARG A 107 5.98 9.72 -20.16
C ARG A 107 5.26 11.07 -20.10
N ARG A 108 4.34 11.18 -19.20
CA ARG A 108 3.72 12.46 -18.81
C ARG A 108 4.63 13.17 -17.80
N THR A 109 4.36 14.42 -17.52
CA THR A 109 4.94 15.10 -16.36
C THR A 109 4.37 14.51 -15.07
N GLN A 110 5.03 14.74 -13.93
CA GLN A 110 4.48 14.33 -12.65
C GLN A 110 3.16 15.06 -12.37
N THR A 111 3.10 16.36 -12.67
CA THR A 111 1.88 17.18 -12.56
C THR A 111 0.72 16.54 -13.32
N GLU A 112 0.87 16.22 -14.59
CA GLU A 112 -0.16 15.56 -15.40
C GLU A 112 -0.61 14.19 -14.82
N VAL A 113 0.31 13.44 -14.23
CA VAL A 113 -0.03 12.15 -13.61
C VAL A 113 -0.78 12.36 -12.29
N PHE A 114 -0.37 13.33 -11.47
CA PHE A 114 -1.10 13.68 -10.24
C PHE A 114 -2.51 14.21 -10.56
N GLU A 115 -2.66 15.05 -11.59
CA GLU A 115 -3.98 15.51 -12.05
C GLU A 115 -4.88 14.30 -12.39
N GLN A 116 -4.38 13.33 -13.11
CA GLN A 116 -5.15 12.12 -13.43
C GLN A 116 -5.51 11.31 -12.17
N ILE A 117 -4.58 11.13 -11.25
CA ILE A 117 -4.81 10.44 -9.98
C ILE A 117 -5.90 11.15 -9.17
N LEU A 118 -5.81 12.48 -9.06
CA LEU A 118 -6.77 13.28 -8.31
C LEU A 118 -8.15 13.27 -8.98
N ASN A 119 -8.23 13.37 -10.31
CA ASN A 119 -9.48 13.27 -11.04
C ASN A 119 -10.17 11.91 -10.80
N ASP A 120 -9.42 10.81 -10.77
CA ASP A 120 -9.97 9.50 -10.43
C ASP A 120 -10.51 9.46 -9.00
N CYS A 121 -9.77 10.02 -8.04
CA CYS A 121 -10.20 10.10 -6.64
C CYS A 121 -11.44 10.98 -6.44
N ASP A 122 -11.52 12.12 -7.12
CA ASP A 122 -12.67 13.02 -7.06
C ASP A 122 -13.93 12.35 -7.60
N GLU A 123 -13.82 11.62 -8.72
CA GLU A 123 -14.94 10.84 -9.24
C GLU A 123 -15.35 9.74 -8.27
N VAL A 124 -14.40 9.07 -7.59
CA VAL A 124 -14.71 8.08 -6.55
C VAL A 124 -15.48 8.71 -5.40
N LEU A 125 -15.04 9.87 -4.89
CA LEU A 125 -15.74 10.56 -3.81
C LEU A 125 -17.17 10.94 -4.23
N ARG A 126 -17.35 11.43 -5.45
CA ARG A 126 -18.67 11.74 -6.03
C ARG A 126 -19.57 10.49 -6.11
N LEU A 127 -19.03 9.36 -6.54
CA LEU A 127 -19.78 8.11 -6.61
C LEU A 127 -20.17 7.59 -5.22
N LEU A 128 -19.29 7.76 -4.22
CA LEU A 128 -19.57 7.36 -2.82
C LEU A 128 -20.73 8.16 -2.22
N GLU A 129 -20.92 9.41 -2.60
CA GLU A 129 -22.07 10.22 -2.17
C GLU A 129 -23.40 9.71 -2.76
N LEU A 130 -23.35 9.07 -3.93
CA LEU A 130 -24.53 8.56 -4.66
C LEU A 130 -24.85 7.12 -4.31
N THR A 131 -23.92 6.37 -3.73
CA THR A 131 -24.07 4.95 -3.48
C THR A 131 -24.57 4.72 -2.05
N ALA A 132 -25.61 3.92 -1.89
CA ALA A 132 -26.07 3.49 -0.59
C ALA A 132 -24.94 2.78 0.19
N SER A 133 -24.90 2.99 1.50
CA SER A 133 -23.88 2.37 2.37
C SER A 133 -23.83 0.86 2.14
N ASN A 134 -22.67 0.36 1.77
CA ASN A 134 -22.42 -1.06 1.63
C ASN A 134 -21.36 -1.54 2.62
N ASN A 135 -21.52 -2.77 3.11
CA ASN A 135 -20.57 -3.42 4.02
C ASN A 135 -19.54 -4.27 3.24
N TRP A 136 -19.24 -3.91 2.00
CA TRP A 136 -18.33 -4.69 1.17
C TRP A 136 -16.88 -4.46 1.61
N ASN A 137 -16.14 -5.53 1.72
CA ASN A 137 -14.71 -5.47 2.02
C ASN A 137 -13.94 -5.14 0.74
N CYS A 138 -13.86 -3.87 0.41
CA CYS A 138 -13.30 -3.34 -0.83
C CYS A 138 -12.54 -2.03 -0.59
N ALA A 139 -11.83 -1.56 -1.59
CA ALA A 139 -11.13 -0.28 -1.55
C ALA A 139 -12.06 0.92 -1.85
N TYR A 140 -13.23 0.69 -2.43
CA TYR A 140 -14.28 1.68 -2.65
C TYR A 140 -14.96 2.04 -1.32
N ARG A 141 -14.24 2.74 -0.48
CA ARG A 141 -14.67 3.20 0.85
C ARG A 141 -14.11 4.59 1.13
N TYR A 142 -14.92 5.42 1.76
CA TYR A 142 -14.55 6.81 2.05
C TYR A 142 -13.25 6.92 2.87
N ASP A 143 -13.11 6.13 3.92
CA ASP A 143 -11.93 6.14 4.78
C ASP A 143 -10.64 5.71 4.04
N PHE A 144 -10.74 4.71 3.14
CA PHE A 144 -9.61 4.28 2.32
C PHE A 144 -9.19 5.36 1.32
N VAL A 145 -10.16 5.94 0.62
CA VAL A 145 -9.90 6.99 -0.37
C VAL A 145 -9.30 8.23 0.28
N CYS A 146 -9.80 8.62 1.46
CA CYS A 146 -9.22 9.72 2.24
C CYS A 146 -7.79 9.41 2.68
N ALA A 147 -7.50 8.20 3.16
CA ALA A 147 -6.14 7.80 3.54
C ALA A 147 -5.18 7.80 2.33
N MET A 148 -5.67 7.33 1.18
CA MET A 148 -4.91 7.38 -0.07
C MET A 148 -4.65 8.83 -0.51
N LEU A 149 -5.65 9.70 -0.49
CA LEU A 149 -5.52 11.12 -0.82
C LEU A 149 -4.55 11.84 0.12
N ALA A 150 -4.60 11.56 1.42
CA ALA A 150 -3.64 12.11 2.38
C ALA A 150 -2.20 11.76 1.99
N SER A 151 -1.94 10.50 1.65
CA SER A 151 -0.62 10.03 1.21
C SER A 151 -0.23 10.64 -0.15
N ILE A 152 -1.17 10.77 -1.09
CA ILE A 152 -0.94 11.38 -2.42
C ILE A 152 -0.54 12.86 -2.26
N TYR A 153 -1.32 13.64 -1.51
CA TYR A 153 -1.03 15.05 -1.30
C TYR A 153 0.27 15.29 -0.55
N THR A 154 0.59 14.46 0.45
CA THR A 154 1.89 14.49 1.13
C THR A 154 3.03 14.26 0.15
N TRP A 155 2.91 13.26 -0.71
CA TRP A 155 3.94 12.97 -1.71
C TRP A 155 4.05 14.08 -2.75
N LYS A 156 2.91 14.60 -3.23
CA LYS A 156 2.86 15.71 -4.19
C LYS A 156 3.50 16.97 -3.60
N ALA A 157 3.15 17.33 -2.36
CA ALA A 157 3.69 18.50 -1.65
C ALA A 157 5.21 18.49 -1.52
N MET A 158 5.82 17.30 -1.50
CA MET A 158 7.27 17.16 -1.44
C MET A 158 7.93 17.01 -2.82
N SER A 159 7.17 16.86 -3.89
CA SER A 159 7.66 16.60 -5.26
C SER A 159 7.87 17.89 -6.05
N ALA A 160 8.34 17.76 -7.29
CA ALA A 160 8.45 18.90 -8.22
C ALA A 160 7.08 19.40 -8.72
N ALA A 161 6.00 18.65 -8.50
CA ALA A 161 4.63 19.02 -8.81
C ALA A 161 3.89 19.70 -7.64
N ALA A 162 4.62 20.13 -6.61
CA ALA A 162 4.05 20.70 -5.39
C ALA A 162 3.26 21.99 -5.65
N GLU A 163 2.16 22.13 -4.93
CA GLU A 163 1.33 23.32 -4.86
C GLU A 163 1.13 23.75 -3.40
N ASP A 164 0.87 25.04 -3.18
CA ASP A 164 0.72 25.62 -1.82
C ASP A 164 -0.41 24.96 -1.01
N SER A 165 -1.43 24.44 -1.67
CA SER A 165 -2.58 23.80 -1.03
C SER A 165 -2.36 22.33 -0.66
N ASP A 166 -1.28 21.70 -1.11
CA ASP A 166 -1.10 20.25 -0.96
C ASP A 166 -1.00 19.80 0.50
N TRP A 167 -0.27 20.56 1.33
CA TRP A 167 -0.19 20.25 2.77
C TRP A 167 -1.53 20.43 3.48
N VAL A 168 -2.30 21.44 3.11
CA VAL A 168 -3.66 21.65 3.64
C VAL A 168 -4.57 20.48 3.26
N ASN A 169 -4.49 20.02 2.02
CA ASN A 169 -5.24 18.87 1.56
C ASN A 169 -4.77 17.57 2.23
N ALA A 170 -3.47 17.37 2.43
CA ALA A 170 -2.93 16.22 3.15
C ALA A 170 -3.48 16.14 4.58
N GLU A 171 -3.47 17.26 5.32
CA GLU A 171 -4.04 17.35 6.68
C GLU A 171 -5.54 17.08 6.69
N LYS A 172 -6.29 17.71 5.78
CA LYS A 172 -7.74 17.51 5.64
C LYS A 172 -8.10 16.05 5.46
N TYR A 173 -7.50 15.39 4.47
CA TYR A 173 -7.83 14.00 4.16
C TYR A 173 -7.31 13.01 5.22
N ALA A 174 -6.17 13.28 5.85
CA ALA A 174 -5.71 12.51 7.00
C ALA A 174 -6.73 12.59 8.15
N SER A 175 -7.24 13.78 8.45
CA SER A 175 -8.26 13.99 9.48
C SER A 175 -9.57 13.28 9.15
N GLU A 176 -10.01 13.28 7.88
CA GLU A 176 -11.19 12.53 7.44
C GLU A 176 -10.99 11.02 7.58
N ALA A 177 -9.84 10.50 7.18
CA ALA A 177 -9.53 9.07 7.30
C ALA A 177 -9.48 8.58 8.76
N MET A 178 -9.15 9.49 9.69
CA MET A 178 -9.07 9.20 11.13
C MET A 178 -10.41 9.27 11.84
N ARG A 179 -11.46 9.81 11.21
CA ARG A 179 -12.74 10.09 11.87
C ARG A 179 -13.36 8.81 12.46
N GLY A 180 -13.61 8.81 13.77
CA GLY A 180 -14.20 7.70 14.49
C GLY A 180 -13.29 6.48 14.65
N LYS A 181 -11.99 6.61 14.41
CA LYS A 181 -11.02 5.52 14.49
C LYS A 181 -10.01 5.73 15.62
N HIS A 182 -9.45 4.63 16.12
CA HIS A 182 -8.52 4.62 17.24
C HIS A 182 -7.26 3.82 16.90
N LEU A 183 -6.14 4.27 17.43
CA LEU A 183 -4.89 3.50 17.35
C LEU A 183 -4.99 2.21 18.16
N ALA A 184 -4.32 1.16 17.71
CA ALA A 184 -4.16 -0.06 18.48
C ALA A 184 -3.50 0.26 19.84
N ASN A 185 -4.11 -0.16 20.93
CA ASN A 185 -3.72 0.19 22.28
C ASN A 185 -3.20 -1.02 23.09
N SER A 186 -3.13 -2.19 22.51
CA SER A 186 -2.60 -3.39 23.15
C SER A 186 -1.65 -4.18 22.26
N VAL A 187 -0.84 -5.01 22.92
CA VAL A 187 0.11 -5.91 22.26
C VAL A 187 -0.64 -6.93 21.40
N GLU A 188 -1.75 -7.45 21.90
CA GLU A 188 -2.59 -8.45 21.24
C GLU A 188 -3.16 -7.88 19.94
N VAL A 189 -3.73 -6.68 20.00
CA VAL A 189 -4.29 -6.02 18.82
C VAL A 189 -3.21 -5.77 17.78
N LEU A 190 -2.01 -5.28 18.18
CA LEU A 190 -0.90 -5.07 17.26
C LEU A 190 -0.39 -6.36 16.63
N LYS A 191 -0.32 -7.46 17.37
CA LYS A 191 0.06 -8.77 16.82
C LYS A 191 -0.96 -9.26 15.80
N MET A 192 -2.23 -9.14 16.14
CA MET A 192 -3.32 -9.66 15.34
C MET A 192 -3.59 -8.85 14.07
N MET A 193 -3.21 -7.57 14.03
CA MET A 193 -3.35 -6.72 12.84
C MET A 193 -2.69 -7.30 11.59
N PHE A 194 -1.56 -7.97 11.76
CA PHE A 194 -0.77 -8.52 10.65
C PHE A 194 -0.98 -10.03 10.47
N ASP A 195 -1.79 -10.65 11.33
CA ASP A 195 -2.12 -12.07 11.24
C ASP A 195 -3.35 -12.26 10.35
N SER A 196 -3.17 -12.98 9.25
CA SER A 196 -4.24 -13.27 8.30
C SER A 196 -5.18 -14.38 8.76
N TYR A 197 -4.76 -15.25 9.68
CA TYR A 197 -5.59 -16.34 10.18
C TYR A 197 -6.75 -15.83 11.03
N ASN A 198 -6.49 -14.79 11.83
CA ASN A 198 -7.47 -14.18 12.74
C ASN A 198 -8.24 -12.99 12.13
N ILE A 199 -8.11 -12.78 10.85
CA ILE A 199 -8.68 -11.64 10.11
C ILE A 199 -10.17 -11.42 10.33
N ARG A 200 -10.93 -12.50 10.49
CA ARG A 200 -12.38 -12.43 10.67
C ARG A 200 -12.80 -12.07 12.09
N MET A 201 -11.88 -12.05 13.04
CA MET A 201 -12.20 -11.94 14.46
C MET A 201 -11.89 -10.56 15.05
N ILE A 202 -11.26 -9.65 14.29
CA ILE A 202 -10.83 -8.37 14.85
C ILE A 202 -11.28 -7.23 13.94
N GLU A 203 -12.33 -6.58 14.36
CA GLU A 203 -12.60 -5.21 13.96
C GLU A 203 -11.52 -4.34 14.62
N ASN A 204 -10.59 -3.85 13.82
CA ASN A 204 -9.57 -2.94 14.27
C ASN A 204 -9.66 -1.66 13.47
N ASP A 205 -9.86 -0.57 14.15
CA ASP A 205 -9.98 0.77 13.57
C ASP A 205 -8.68 1.30 13.01
N GLU A 206 -7.54 0.67 13.31
CA GLU A 206 -6.22 1.24 12.96
C GLU A 206 -5.84 1.07 11.48
N PHE A 207 -6.63 0.38 10.69
CA PHE A 207 -6.38 0.29 9.24
C PHE A 207 -7.61 0.68 8.43
N CYS A 208 -7.38 1.35 7.29
CA CYS A 208 -8.46 1.69 6.39
C CYS A 208 -8.85 0.52 5.50
N PHE A 209 -7.86 -0.22 5.02
CA PHE A 209 -8.06 -1.41 4.19
C PHE A 209 -6.82 -2.32 4.24
N ARG A 210 -7.05 -3.63 4.18
CA ARG A 210 -5.98 -4.62 4.10
C ARG A 210 -6.26 -5.63 3.00
N VAL A 211 -5.20 -6.06 2.31
CA VAL A 211 -5.23 -7.16 1.36
C VAL A 211 -4.77 -8.42 2.07
N VAL A 212 -5.57 -9.46 1.96
CA VAL A 212 -5.25 -10.78 2.48
C VAL A 212 -4.83 -11.67 1.33
N SER A 213 -3.65 -12.23 1.45
CA SER A 213 -3.21 -13.27 0.54
C SER A 213 -3.52 -14.64 1.12
N SER A 214 -4.23 -15.46 0.35
CA SER A 214 -4.59 -16.83 0.74
C SER A 214 -3.66 -17.89 0.18
N TYR A 215 -2.67 -17.55 -0.66
CA TYR A 215 -1.79 -18.53 -1.30
C TYR A 215 -0.50 -17.90 -1.82
N TYR A 216 0.65 -18.53 -1.60
CA TYR A 216 1.97 -18.35 -2.25
C TYR A 216 2.19 -17.03 -3.01
N THR A 217 2.06 -15.91 -2.38
CA THR A 217 2.15 -14.64 -3.12
C THR A 217 3.42 -13.88 -2.85
N GLY A 218 4.44 -14.46 -2.27
CA GLY A 218 5.68 -13.75 -1.98
C GLY A 218 5.52 -12.55 -1.02
N ILE A 219 4.29 -12.24 -0.58
CA ILE A 219 4.04 -11.17 0.39
C ILE A 219 4.67 -11.50 1.74
N CYS A 220 4.80 -12.80 2.03
CA CYS A 220 5.44 -13.29 3.26
C CYS A 220 6.94 -13.56 3.09
N ASP A 221 7.47 -13.48 1.87
CA ASP A 221 8.90 -13.61 1.58
C ASP A 221 9.64 -12.30 1.85
N PHE A 222 9.17 -11.52 2.80
CA PHE A 222 9.93 -10.39 3.28
C PHE A 222 11.20 -10.89 3.97
N PRO A 223 12.34 -10.22 3.76
CA PRO A 223 13.63 -10.64 4.28
C PRO A 223 13.74 -10.65 5.81
N TYR A 224 12.64 -10.45 6.50
CA TYR A 224 12.57 -10.43 7.97
C TYR A 224 11.46 -11.34 8.52
N ALA A 225 10.78 -12.10 7.66
CA ALA A 225 9.76 -13.03 8.12
C ALA A 225 10.42 -14.32 8.64
N TYR A 226 9.95 -14.77 9.77
CA TYR A 226 10.30 -16.09 10.27
C TYR A 226 9.39 -17.13 9.61
N TYR A 227 9.95 -17.99 8.78
CA TYR A 227 9.26 -19.07 8.10
C TYR A 227 9.95 -20.41 8.45
N ASP A 228 9.21 -21.33 9.02
CA ASP A 228 9.62 -22.73 9.28
C ASP A 228 11.05 -22.89 9.87
N GLY A 229 11.39 -22.05 10.83
CA GLY A 229 12.72 -22.06 11.46
C GLY A 229 13.81 -21.32 10.68
N ILE A 230 13.50 -20.80 9.49
CA ILE A 230 14.44 -20.01 8.69
C ILE A 230 14.26 -18.54 9.03
N VAL A 231 15.33 -17.89 9.42
CA VAL A 231 15.37 -16.45 9.66
C VAL A 231 16.07 -15.80 8.48
N ASP A 232 15.31 -15.07 7.66
CA ASP A 232 15.88 -14.41 6.48
C ASP A 232 16.65 -13.12 6.80
N GLY A 233 16.56 -12.64 8.03
CA GLY A 233 17.29 -11.47 8.48
C GLY A 233 17.21 -11.27 9.99
N TYR A 234 18.14 -10.47 10.50
CA TYR A 234 18.19 -10.09 11.90
C TYR A 234 17.93 -8.59 12.05
N VAL A 235 17.22 -8.24 13.11
CA VAL A 235 17.00 -6.85 13.49
C VAL A 235 18.34 -6.28 14.02
N ASN A 236 18.70 -5.09 13.57
CA ASN A 236 19.83 -4.38 14.12
C ASN A 236 19.50 -4.00 15.58
N SER A 237 20.37 -4.41 16.53
CA SER A 237 20.19 -4.13 17.96
C SER A 237 20.04 -2.64 18.24
N ALA A 238 20.82 -1.78 17.57
CA ALA A 238 20.71 -0.33 17.73
C ALA A 238 19.36 0.23 17.27
N TYR A 239 18.64 -0.47 16.38
CA TYR A 239 17.26 -0.13 16.03
C TYR A 239 16.27 -0.62 17.10
N TYR A 240 16.42 -1.85 17.57
CA TYR A 240 15.58 -2.41 18.63
C TYR A 240 15.67 -1.60 19.93
N ASP A 241 16.88 -1.14 20.29
CA ASP A 241 17.13 -0.35 21.49
C ASP A 241 16.50 1.05 21.48
N LYS A 242 16.06 1.53 20.30
CA LYS A 242 15.29 2.78 20.21
C LYS A 242 13.88 2.66 20.77
N PHE A 243 13.33 1.46 20.85
CA PHE A 243 12.02 1.23 21.45
C PHE A 243 12.15 1.12 22.96
N LYS A 244 11.45 1.97 23.70
CA LYS A 244 11.37 1.89 25.17
C LYS A 244 10.78 0.53 25.58
N SER A 245 11.15 0.04 26.77
CA SER A 245 10.60 -1.21 27.32
C SER A 245 9.09 -1.19 27.49
N THR A 246 8.49 0.00 27.64
CA THR A 246 7.05 0.22 27.75
C THR A 246 6.35 0.38 26.38
N ASP A 247 7.09 0.40 25.28
CA ASP A 247 6.52 0.53 23.95
C ASP A 247 5.86 -0.80 23.53
N ILE A 248 4.54 -0.79 23.33
CA ILE A 248 3.78 -1.98 22.97
C ILE A 248 4.24 -2.59 21.64
N ARG A 249 4.82 -1.79 20.73
CA ARG A 249 5.39 -2.27 19.46
C ARG A 249 6.61 -3.15 19.68
N ARG A 250 7.40 -2.86 20.73
CA ARG A 250 8.56 -3.68 21.11
C ARG A 250 8.14 -5.10 21.44
N MET A 251 7.05 -5.24 22.18
CA MET A 251 6.50 -6.54 22.58
C MET A 251 5.69 -7.23 21.47
N ALA A 252 5.11 -6.45 20.56
CA ALA A 252 4.25 -6.98 19.52
C ALA A 252 5.01 -7.41 18.27
N TRP A 253 6.08 -6.71 17.90
CA TRP A 253 6.73 -6.83 16.59
C TRP A 253 8.13 -7.42 16.62
N PHE A 254 8.66 -7.69 17.78
CA PHE A 254 10.00 -8.27 17.92
C PHE A 254 9.97 -9.52 18.78
N SER A 255 10.90 -10.44 18.51
CA SER A 255 11.17 -11.56 19.39
C SER A 255 11.65 -11.06 20.76
N GLU A 256 11.51 -11.88 21.79
CA GLU A 256 11.86 -11.53 23.16
C GLU A 256 13.32 -11.08 23.29
N ASP A 257 14.22 -11.69 22.52
CA ASP A 257 15.65 -11.35 22.46
C ASP A 257 15.96 -10.16 21.54
N GLY A 258 14.96 -9.57 20.86
CA GLY A 258 15.09 -8.45 19.95
C GLY A 258 15.83 -8.74 18.64
N THR A 259 16.16 -10.00 18.37
CA THR A 259 16.97 -10.38 17.20
C THR A 259 16.16 -10.53 15.93
N ARG A 260 14.83 -10.73 16.03
CA ARG A 260 13.95 -10.97 14.89
C ARG A 260 12.78 -10.01 14.89
N SER A 261 12.22 -9.78 13.70
CA SER A 261 10.92 -9.12 13.56
C SER A 261 9.82 -10.17 13.48
N ASP A 262 8.91 -10.15 14.42
CA ASP A 262 7.74 -11.03 14.47
C ASP A 262 6.49 -10.37 13.87
N LYS A 263 6.60 -9.16 13.33
CA LYS A 263 5.48 -8.37 12.80
C LYS A 263 4.66 -9.10 11.74
N TYR A 264 5.34 -9.86 10.88
CA TYR A 264 4.73 -10.67 9.83
C TYR A 264 4.97 -12.16 10.06
N SER A 265 5.25 -12.53 11.31
CA SER A 265 5.56 -13.91 11.67
C SER A 265 4.36 -14.82 11.48
N LEU A 266 4.61 -15.98 10.93
CA LEU A 266 3.66 -17.07 10.79
C LEU A 266 3.75 -18.06 11.96
N LEU A 267 4.33 -17.65 13.09
CA LEU A 267 4.53 -18.51 14.26
C LEU A 267 3.21 -19.16 14.72
N GLY A 268 3.27 -20.46 14.92
CA GLY A 268 2.13 -21.25 15.39
C GLY A 268 1.24 -21.84 14.29
N ARG A 269 1.62 -21.76 13.02
CA ARG A 269 0.87 -22.40 11.93
C ARG A 269 1.41 -23.80 11.64
N PRO A 270 0.57 -24.83 11.82
CA PRO A 270 1.02 -26.21 11.75
C PRO A 270 1.05 -26.79 10.33
N THR A 271 0.75 -26.05 9.28
CA THR A 271 0.55 -26.66 7.97
C THR A 271 1.55 -26.19 6.93
N PHE A 272 2.29 -27.15 6.44
CA PHE A 272 3.08 -27.07 5.22
C PHE A 272 2.33 -26.38 4.09
N GLY A 273 2.91 -25.32 3.53
CA GLY A 273 2.56 -24.83 2.20
C GLY A 273 1.54 -23.70 2.14
N ALA A 274 1.04 -23.17 3.24
CA ALA A 274 0.14 -22.03 3.21
C ALA A 274 0.74 -20.84 3.96
N SER A 275 1.36 -19.94 3.22
CA SER A 275 1.76 -18.64 3.74
C SER A 275 0.57 -17.69 3.63
N TYR A 276 -0.04 -17.35 4.75
CA TYR A 276 -1.07 -16.32 4.81
C TYR A 276 -0.43 -15.03 5.31
N GLY A 277 -0.49 -14.01 4.50
CA GLY A 277 -0.02 -12.67 4.85
C GLY A 277 -1.15 -11.65 4.79
N CYS A 278 -1.06 -10.63 5.60
CA CYS A 278 -1.93 -9.47 5.54
C CYS A 278 -1.10 -8.23 5.27
N VAL A 279 -1.36 -7.55 4.15
CA VAL A 279 -0.77 -6.25 3.84
C VAL A 279 -1.80 -5.17 4.13
N ILE A 280 -1.47 -4.32 5.08
CA ILE A 280 -2.26 -3.12 5.36
C ILE A 280 -1.73 -2.01 4.45
N LEU A 281 -2.60 -1.49 3.58
CA LEU A 281 -2.22 -0.48 2.60
C LEU A 281 -2.08 0.90 3.24
N PHE A 282 -3.01 1.27 4.12
CA PHE A 282 -2.97 2.53 4.87
C PHE A 282 -3.32 2.28 6.32
N ARG A 283 -2.52 2.84 7.22
CA ARG A 283 -2.69 2.73 8.66
C ARG A 283 -3.03 4.08 9.27
N LEU A 284 -3.83 4.05 10.32
CA LEU A 284 -4.17 5.24 11.08
C LEU A 284 -2.92 5.94 11.66
N ALA A 285 -1.91 5.15 12.10
CA ALA A 285 -0.64 5.70 12.57
C ALA A 285 0.07 6.55 11.51
N GLU A 286 -0.02 6.18 10.22
CA GLU A 286 0.50 6.98 9.11
C GLU A 286 -0.25 8.30 8.98
N MET A 287 -1.58 8.29 9.12
CA MET A 287 -2.40 9.50 9.07
C MET A 287 -2.04 10.50 10.18
N TYR A 288 -1.74 10.02 11.39
CA TYR A 288 -1.22 10.87 12.46
C TYR A 288 0.13 11.52 12.10
N LEU A 289 1.02 10.77 11.44
CA LEU A 289 2.32 11.30 11.01
C LEU A 289 2.15 12.32 9.88
N ILE A 290 1.30 12.05 8.88
CA ILE A 290 0.98 13.00 7.81
C ILE A 290 0.43 14.30 8.39
N LYS A 291 -0.52 14.19 9.32
CA LYS A 291 -1.08 15.36 9.97
C LYS A 291 -0.04 16.16 10.74
N ALA A 292 0.86 15.49 11.46
CA ALA A 292 1.93 16.15 12.20
C ALA A 292 2.98 16.82 11.29
N GLU A 293 3.19 16.29 10.07
CA GLU A 293 4.10 16.88 9.08
C GLU A 293 3.47 18.07 8.36
N ALA A 294 2.15 18.05 8.17
CA ALA A 294 1.41 19.09 7.47
C ALA A 294 1.14 20.35 8.33
N LEU A 295 1.19 20.23 9.66
CA LEU A 295 0.98 21.33 10.62
C LEU A 295 2.27 22.10 10.94
#